data_cea3f63b40d74bcbe218f833b30df7b4
#
_entry.id   cea3f63b40d74bcbe218f833b30df7b4
#
_cell.length_a   1.000
_cell.length_b   1.000
_cell.length_c   1.000
_cell.angle_alpha   90.00
_cell.angle_beta   90.00
_cell.angle_gamma   90.00
#
_symmetry.space_group_name_H-M   'P 1'
#
loop_
_entity.id
_entity.type
_entity.pdbx_description
1 polymer ?
#
loop_
_entity_poly.entity_id
_entity_poly.type
_entity_poly.pdbx_seq_one_letter_code
_entity_poly.pdbx_strand_id
1 'polypeptide(L)'
;ILQGPLNQGNEQLAQRYAEAFARAGFVCRAYDHRGYGNSEGWPRLESHPWLQVEDMRAAISFARTLPDVNPDRLGLWGVSYAGGHAITVAALDKRVRCVVAQVPLVTGQGNFDAWVPADKRERFIKRLNEDRDARARGVPPTLAKAAYPGSETEEWANTVDTDRIYPNATTLRSLELMRTYEPVSFISRIAPTPFLMIVADRDTQTPVEGQLAAFAKAGEPKRLVSLPGRHYDPDMSLRPQSIAAALEWFEQHLA
;
A
#
# COMPACT_ATOMS: atom_id res chain seq x y z
N ILE A 1 -4.81 5.19 11.16
CA ILE A 1 -3.63 4.33 10.95
C ILE A 1 -3.18 4.49 9.52
N LEU A 2 -1.90 4.76 9.32
CA LEU A 2 -1.30 5.01 8.01
C LEU A 2 -0.23 3.97 7.71
N GLN A 3 -0.20 3.51 6.46
CA GLN A 3 0.79 2.56 6.01
C GLN A 3 1.35 2.93 4.63
N GLY A 4 2.68 2.88 4.50
CA GLY A 4 3.41 3.18 3.28
C GLY A 4 3.34 2.06 2.22
N PRO A 5 3.87 2.32 1.02
CA PRO A 5 3.82 1.39 -0.10
C PRO A 5 4.80 0.21 0.04
N LEU A 6 4.93 -0.57 -1.03
CA LEU A 6 5.86 -1.70 -1.10
C LEU A 6 7.31 -1.24 -0.86
N ASN A 7 8.06 -2.00 -0.06
CA ASN A 7 9.50 -1.83 0.18
C ASN A 7 9.91 -0.52 0.86
N GLN A 8 9.00 0.14 1.58
CA GLN A 8 9.30 1.40 2.26
C GLN A 8 9.04 1.31 3.76
N GLY A 9 9.82 2.09 4.52
CA GLY A 9 9.52 2.45 5.89
C GLY A 9 8.51 3.61 5.96
N ASN A 10 8.01 3.91 7.15
CA ASN A 10 7.02 4.97 7.34
C ASN A 10 7.61 6.39 7.12
N GLU A 11 8.91 6.58 7.36
CA GLU A 11 9.59 7.88 7.30
C GLU A 11 9.60 8.48 5.89
N GLN A 12 9.50 7.66 4.85
CA GLN A 12 9.59 8.12 3.47
C GLN A 12 8.31 8.79 2.97
N LEU A 13 7.16 8.25 3.30
CA LEU A 13 5.89 8.74 2.75
C LEU A 13 4.78 8.89 3.79
N ALA A 14 4.49 7.84 4.56
CA ALA A 14 3.35 7.82 5.49
C ALA A 14 3.45 8.93 6.54
N GLN A 15 4.66 9.30 6.97
CA GLN A 15 4.89 10.40 7.91
C GLN A 15 4.36 11.73 7.38
N ARG A 16 4.57 12.07 6.11
CA ARG A 16 4.12 13.35 5.52
C ARG A 16 2.60 13.49 5.53
N TYR A 17 1.89 12.38 5.29
CA TYR A 17 0.43 12.34 5.41
C TYR A 17 0.00 12.38 6.87
N ALA A 18 0.68 11.63 7.75
CA ALA A 18 0.40 11.63 9.19
C ALA A 18 0.53 13.04 9.79
N GLU A 19 1.58 13.79 9.43
CA GLU A 19 1.76 15.18 9.87
C GLU A 19 0.64 16.11 9.39
N ALA A 20 0.19 15.94 8.14
CA ALA A 20 -0.91 16.74 7.60
C ALA A 20 -2.24 16.42 8.33
N PHE A 21 -2.53 15.14 8.56
CA PHE A 21 -3.73 14.72 9.28
C PHE A 21 -3.66 15.09 10.77
N ALA A 22 -2.49 15.05 11.40
CA ALA A 22 -2.31 15.49 12.76
C ALA A 22 -2.56 17.01 12.94
N ARG A 23 -2.12 17.83 11.97
CA ARG A 23 -2.44 19.28 11.95
C ARG A 23 -3.94 19.55 11.83
N ALA A 24 -4.70 18.64 11.24
CA ALA A 24 -6.15 18.69 11.17
C ALA A 24 -6.86 18.11 12.40
N GLY A 25 -6.10 17.71 13.46
CA GLY A 25 -6.65 17.24 14.72
C GLY A 25 -6.80 15.72 14.86
N PHE A 26 -6.32 14.93 13.92
CA PHE A 26 -6.35 13.48 14.03
C PHE A 26 -5.16 12.91 14.81
N VAL A 27 -5.39 11.95 15.67
CA VAL A 27 -4.31 11.12 16.24
C VAL A 27 -3.84 10.15 15.16
N CYS A 28 -2.58 10.26 14.75
CA CYS A 28 -2.01 9.50 13.66
C CYS A 28 -1.01 8.45 14.16
N ARG A 29 -1.08 7.25 13.57
CA ARG A 29 -0.08 6.18 13.77
C ARG A 29 0.39 5.69 12.41
N ALA A 30 1.66 5.93 12.12
CA ALA A 30 2.40 5.31 11.03
C ALA A 30 3.39 4.32 11.64
N TYR A 31 3.67 3.24 10.94
CA TYR A 31 4.62 2.21 11.39
C TYR A 31 5.34 1.59 10.20
N ASP A 32 6.55 1.09 10.43
CA ASP A 32 7.28 0.32 9.44
C ASP A 32 6.67 -1.05 9.29
N HIS A 33 6.56 -1.53 8.07
CA HIS A 33 6.22 -2.93 7.82
C HIS A 33 7.25 -3.85 8.48
N ARG A 34 6.80 -5.03 8.94
CA ARG A 34 7.73 -6.08 9.41
C ARG A 34 8.84 -6.31 8.39
N GLY A 35 10.06 -6.45 8.85
CA GLY A 35 11.23 -6.64 8.01
C GLY A 35 11.77 -5.39 7.33
N TYR A 36 11.16 -4.21 7.55
CA TYR A 36 11.61 -2.90 7.02
C TYR A 36 11.87 -1.90 8.15
N GLY A 37 12.61 -0.85 7.84
CA GLY A 37 12.90 0.24 8.76
C GLY A 37 13.36 -0.25 10.13
N ASN A 38 12.75 0.32 11.17
CA ASN A 38 13.03 -0.02 12.57
C ASN A 38 12.17 -1.19 13.10
N SER A 39 11.22 -1.70 12.30
CA SER A 39 10.43 -2.87 12.70
C SER A 39 11.25 -4.14 12.61
N GLU A 40 11.04 -5.03 13.57
CA GLU A 40 11.60 -6.38 13.57
C GLU A 40 11.00 -7.22 12.43
N GLY A 41 11.50 -8.44 12.29
CA GLY A 41 10.99 -9.40 11.32
C GLY A 41 12.09 -9.99 10.44
N TRP A 42 11.92 -11.26 10.11
CA TRP A 42 12.81 -12.04 9.26
C TRP A 42 12.00 -12.85 8.24
N PRO A 43 12.45 -12.97 6.98
CA PRO A 43 13.64 -12.30 6.39
C PRO A 43 13.46 -10.78 6.32
N ARG A 44 14.59 -10.05 6.39
CA ARG A 44 14.58 -8.60 6.11
C ARG A 44 14.23 -8.37 4.64
N LEU A 45 13.59 -7.23 4.35
CA LEU A 45 13.22 -6.81 2.99
C LEU A 45 12.23 -7.77 2.30
N GLU A 46 11.44 -8.50 3.08
CA GLU A 46 10.37 -9.34 2.57
C GLU A 46 9.00 -8.72 2.84
N SER A 47 8.23 -8.51 1.76
CA SER A 47 6.83 -8.09 1.83
C SER A 47 5.91 -9.30 1.69
N HIS A 48 5.31 -9.71 2.80
CA HIS A 48 4.32 -10.78 2.82
C HIS A 48 2.92 -10.18 3.04
N PRO A 49 2.04 -10.15 2.03
CA PRO A 49 0.80 -9.36 2.08
C PRO A 49 -0.10 -9.75 3.26
N TRP A 50 -0.28 -11.03 3.51
CA TRP A 50 -1.16 -11.48 4.59
C TRP A 50 -0.59 -11.20 5.98
N LEU A 51 0.73 -11.28 6.17
CA LEU A 51 1.35 -10.89 7.43
C LEU A 51 1.26 -9.38 7.64
N GLN A 52 1.38 -8.57 6.58
CA GLN A 52 1.21 -7.12 6.67
C GLN A 52 -0.26 -6.72 6.89
N VAL A 53 -1.22 -7.47 6.37
CA VAL A 53 -2.65 -7.33 6.71
C VAL A 53 -2.88 -7.60 8.21
N GLU A 54 -2.27 -8.64 8.76
CA GLU A 54 -2.35 -8.92 10.21
C GLU A 54 -1.64 -7.85 11.05
N ASP A 55 -0.51 -7.29 10.59
CA ASP A 55 0.15 -6.16 11.24
C ASP A 55 -0.75 -4.92 11.29
N MET A 56 -1.47 -4.62 10.21
CA MET A 56 -2.42 -3.50 10.19
C MET A 56 -3.56 -3.73 11.19
N ARG A 57 -4.07 -4.97 11.31
CA ARG A 57 -5.09 -5.33 12.32
C ARG A 57 -4.54 -5.26 13.75
N ALA A 58 -3.28 -5.63 13.96
CA ALA A 58 -2.61 -5.46 15.24
C ALA A 58 -2.44 -3.98 15.60
N ALA A 59 -2.07 -3.14 14.62
CA ALA A 59 -1.99 -1.70 14.79
C ALA A 59 -3.35 -1.06 15.15
N ILE A 60 -4.46 -1.57 14.56
CA ILE A 60 -5.82 -1.18 14.96
C ILE A 60 -6.07 -1.54 16.43
N SER A 61 -5.74 -2.77 16.82
CA SER A 61 -5.93 -3.21 18.21
C SER A 61 -5.12 -2.37 19.19
N PHE A 62 -3.85 -2.08 18.86
CA PHE A 62 -2.99 -1.22 19.66
C PHE A 62 -3.54 0.21 19.76
N ALA A 63 -3.94 0.82 18.63
CA ALA A 63 -4.47 2.18 18.64
C ALA A 63 -5.69 2.32 19.57
N ARG A 64 -6.55 1.29 19.64
CA ARG A 64 -7.72 1.26 20.53
C ARG A 64 -7.39 1.25 22.02
N THR A 65 -6.15 0.95 22.41
CA THR A 65 -5.70 0.99 23.81
C THR A 65 -5.17 2.36 24.22
N LEU A 66 -4.99 3.28 23.28
CA LEU A 66 -4.40 4.59 23.57
C LEU A 66 -5.45 5.53 24.20
N PRO A 67 -5.07 6.28 25.23
CA PRO A 67 -6.02 7.13 25.96
C PRO A 67 -6.60 8.27 25.14
N ASP A 68 -5.83 8.78 24.15
CA ASP A 68 -6.23 9.89 23.29
C ASP A 68 -6.96 9.46 22.02
N VAL A 69 -7.27 8.17 21.88
CA VAL A 69 -7.93 7.61 20.71
C VAL A 69 -9.38 7.21 21.04
N ASN A 70 -10.32 7.74 20.27
CA ASN A 70 -11.68 7.20 20.30
C ASN A 70 -11.71 5.87 19.54
N PRO A 71 -11.94 4.73 20.24
CA PRO A 71 -11.87 3.40 19.63
C PRO A 71 -12.96 3.14 18.58
N ASP A 72 -14.01 3.95 18.53
CA ASP A 72 -15.12 3.82 17.59
C ASP A 72 -14.99 4.77 16.37
N ARG A 73 -13.88 5.53 16.28
CA ARG A 73 -13.60 6.50 15.22
C ARG A 73 -12.25 6.24 14.55
N LEU A 74 -12.03 5.00 14.08
CA LEU A 74 -10.77 4.58 13.47
C LEU A 74 -10.83 4.61 11.94
N GLY A 75 -9.92 5.37 11.33
CA GLY A 75 -9.70 5.41 9.90
C GLY A 75 -8.43 4.68 9.47
N LEU A 76 -8.44 4.17 8.25
CA LEU A 76 -7.27 3.63 7.57
C LEU A 76 -6.91 4.50 6.37
N TRP A 77 -5.63 4.75 6.18
CA TRP A 77 -5.06 5.28 4.94
C TRP A 77 -3.93 4.35 4.50
N GLY A 78 -3.95 3.97 3.23
CA GLY A 78 -2.89 3.17 2.63
C GLY A 78 -2.64 3.60 1.19
N VAL A 79 -1.38 3.51 0.76
CA VAL A 79 -0.95 3.87 -0.59
C VAL A 79 -0.36 2.68 -1.31
N SER A 80 -0.66 2.55 -2.61
CA SER A 80 -0.08 1.53 -3.48
C SER A 80 -0.33 0.12 -2.92
N TYR A 81 0.69 -0.64 -2.58
CA TYR A 81 0.59 -1.96 -1.97
C TYR A 81 -0.21 -1.94 -0.66
N ALA A 82 0.06 -0.96 0.21
CA ALA A 82 -0.71 -0.78 1.44
C ALA A 82 -2.13 -0.24 1.21
N GLY A 83 -2.41 0.37 0.06
CA GLY A 83 -3.78 0.64 -0.40
C GLY A 83 -4.58 -0.64 -0.57
N GLY A 84 -3.95 -1.70 -1.11
CA GLY A 84 -4.52 -3.05 -1.16
C GLY A 84 -4.76 -3.65 0.23
N HIS A 85 -3.83 -3.42 1.18
CA HIS A 85 -4.03 -3.87 2.57
C HIS A 85 -5.18 -3.13 3.24
N ALA A 86 -5.30 -1.82 3.05
CA ALA A 86 -6.40 -1.02 3.59
C ALA A 86 -7.77 -1.51 3.08
N ILE A 87 -7.89 -1.83 1.79
CA ILE A 87 -9.07 -2.45 1.18
C ILE A 87 -9.38 -3.78 1.87
N THR A 88 -8.38 -4.67 1.98
CA THR A 88 -8.55 -6.00 2.56
C THR A 88 -8.95 -5.92 4.03
N VAL A 89 -8.25 -5.08 4.82
CA VAL A 89 -8.53 -4.92 6.26
C VAL A 89 -9.90 -4.29 6.48
N ALA A 90 -10.29 -3.23 5.75
CA ALA A 90 -11.61 -2.62 5.90
C ALA A 90 -12.76 -3.59 5.59
N ALA A 91 -12.53 -4.56 4.68
CA ALA A 91 -13.50 -5.61 4.39
C ALA A 91 -13.62 -6.65 5.51
N LEU A 92 -12.51 -6.97 6.19
CA LEU A 92 -12.42 -8.04 7.19
C LEU A 92 -12.60 -7.56 8.64
N ASP A 93 -12.24 -6.30 8.93
CA ASP A 93 -12.22 -5.76 10.29
C ASP A 93 -13.19 -4.57 10.42
N LYS A 94 -14.38 -4.82 10.96
CA LYS A 94 -15.44 -3.81 11.08
C LYS A 94 -15.22 -2.78 12.20
N ARG A 95 -14.08 -2.83 12.90
CA ARG A 95 -13.62 -1.74 13.76
C ARG A 95 -13.14 -0.53 12.93
N VAL A 96 -12.81 -0.73 11.66
CA VAL A 96 -12.53 0.35 10.71
C VAL A 96 -13.82 1.06 10.33
N ARG A 97 -13.85 2.38 10.55
CA ARG A 97 -15.04 3.22 10.34
C ARG A 97 -14.96 4.07 9.08
N CYS A 98 -13.76 4.19 8.50
CA CYS A 98 -13.53 4.92 7.27
C CYS A 98 -12.21 4.44 6.62
N VAL A 99 -12.14 4.34 5.30
CA VAL A 99 -10.93 3.91 4.60
C VAL A 99 -10.64 4.77 3.38
N VAL A 100 -9.37 5.09 3.22
CA VAL A 100 -8.80 5.77 2.04
C VAL A 100 -7.73 4.86 1.45
N ALA A 101 -7.89 4.50 0.17
CA ALA A 101 -6.89 3.77 -0.60
C ALA A 101 -6.40 4.65 -1.75
N GLN A 102 -5.13 5.05 -1.71
CA GLN A 102 -4.50 5.89 -2.71
C GLN A 102 -3.70 5.03 -3.67
N VAL A 103 -3.95 5.18 -4.98
CA VAL A 103 -3.32 4.42 -6.07
C VAL A 103 -3.13 2.93 -5.72
N PRO A 104 -4.20 2.23 -5.27
CA PRO A 104 -4.04 0.94 -4.61
C PRO A 104 -3.64 -0.17 -5.58
N LEU A 105 -2.79 -1.09 -5.11
CA LEU A 105 -2.68 -2.41 -5.71
C LEU A 105 -3.99 -3.15 -5.47
N VAL A 106 -4.76 -3.42 -6.52
CA VAL A 106 -6.06 -4.13 -6.44
C VAL A 106 -5.98 -5.57 -6.93
N THR A 107 -5.01 -5.90 -7.77
CA THR A 107 -4.75 -7.25 -8.28
C THR A 107 -3.24 -7.48 -8.45
N GLY A 108 -2.71 -8.46 -7.74
CA GLY A 108 -1.28 -8.79 -7.80
C GLY A 108 -0.90 -9.41 -9.14
N GLN A 109 -1.78 -10.25 -9.73
CA GLN A 109 -1.54 -10.80 -11.06
C GLN A 109 -1.57 -9.68 -12.12
N GLY A 110 -2.51 -8.74 -12.05
CA GLY A 110 -2.56 -7.60 -12.97
C GLY A 110 -1.32 -6.71 -12.90
N ASN A 111 -0.82 -6.45 -11.69
CA ASN A 111 0.43 -5.72 -11.50
C ASN A 111 1.64 -6.48 -12.07
N PHE A 112 1.71 -7.80 -11.84
CA PHE A 112 2.75 -8.65 -12.43
C PHE A 112 2.74 -8.58 -13.96
N ASP A 113 1.57 -8.62 -14.56
CA ASP A 113 1.40 -8.55 -16.00
C ASP A 113 1.77 -7.18 -16.59
N ALA A 114 1.59 -6.11 -15.82
CA ALA A 114 2.01 -4.76 -16.18
C ALA A 114 3.54 -4.57 -16.06
N TRP A 115 4.15 -5.12 -15.01
CA TRP A 115 5.58 -4.93 -14.73
C TRP A 115 6.49 -5.86 -15.52
N VAL A 116 6.02 -7.06 -15.85
CA VAL A 116 6.83 -8.07 -16.54
C VAL A 116 6.36 -8.25 -17.98
N PRO A 117 7.15 -7.80 -18.98
CA PRO A 117 6.84 -8.00 -20.40
C PRO A 117 6.52 -9.46 -20.71
N ALA A 118 5.55 -9.69 -21.59
CA ALA A 118 5.03 -11.03 -21.89
C ALA A 118 6.11 -12.04 -22.31
N ASP A 119 7.08 -11.59 -23.11
CA ASP A 119 8.22 -12.38 -23.57
C ASP A 119 9.22 -12.74 -22.45
N LYS A 120 9.16 -12.07 -21.31
CA LYS A 120 10.04 -12.31 -20.15
C LYS A 120 9.37 -13.06 -19.00
N ARG A 121 8.04 -13.26 -19.06
CA ARG A 121 7.27 -13.84 -17.95
C ARG A 121 7.69 -15.26 -17.61
N GLU A 122 7.88 -16.12 -18.61
CA GLU A 122 8.30 -17.51 -18.40
C GLU A 122 9.66 -17.57 -17.68
N ARG A 123 10.64 -16.79 -18.16
CA ARG A 123 11.96 -16.71 -17.52
C ARG A 123 11.87 -16.18 -16.09
N PHE A 124 11.00 -15.21 -15.84
CA PHE A 124 10.82 -14.65 -14.52
C PHE A 124 10.20 -15.67 -13.56
N ILE A 125 9.16 -16.41 -14.00
CA ILE A 125 8.53 -17.48 -13.22
C ILE A 125 9.53 -18.59 -12.90
N LYS A 126 10.36 -18.99 -13.89
CA LYS A 126 11.43 -19.95 -13.65
C LYS A 126 12.38 -19.50 -12.53
N ARG A 127 12.77 -18.22 -12.54
CA ARG A 127 13.62 -17.63 -11.50
C ARG A 127 12.95 -17.65 -10.11
N LEU A 128 11.63 -17.41 -10.02
CA LEU A 128 10.88 -17.53 -8.76
C LEU A 128 10.90 -18.97 -8.23
N ASN A 129 10.73 -19.96 -9.10
CA ASN A 129 10.75 -21.37 -8.72
C ASN A 129 12.16 -21.79 -8.26
N GLU A 130 13.21 -21.38 -8.96
CA GLU A 130 14.62 -21.64 -8.58
C GLU A 130 14.94 -21.05 -7.19
N ASP A 131 14.47 -19.82 -6.90
CA ASP A 131 14.60 -19.21 -5.57
C ASP A 131 13.82 -19.99 -4.51
N ARG A 132 12.62 -20.47 -4.81
CA ARG A 132 11.82 -21.30 -3.90
C ARG A 132 12.54 -22.60 -3.55
N ASP A 133 13.10 -23.28 -4.54
CA ASP A 133 13.86 -24.52 -4.35
C ASP A 133 15.16 -24.28 -3.57
N ALA A 134 15.82 -23.15 -3.81
CA ALA A 134 17.03 -22.78 -3.05
C ALA A 134 16.70 -22.52 -1.57
N ARG A 135 15.62 -21.77 -1.30
CA ARG A 135 15.15 -21.53 0.08
C ARG A 135 14.75 -22.82 0.81
N ALA A 136 14.16 -23.79 0.11
CA ALA A 136 13.84 -25.10 0.69
C ALA A 136 15.11 -25.89 1.11
N ARG A 137 16.26 -25.56 0.52
CA ARG A 137 17.57 -26.11 0.92
C ARG A 137 18.32 -25.25 1.94
N GLY A 138 17.67 -24.24 2.53
CA GLY A 138 18.26 -23.35 3.53
C GLY A 138 19.08 -22.19 2.96
N VAL A 139 19.05 -21.95 1.65
CA VAL A 139 19.72 -20.77 1.03
C VAL A 139 18.93 -19.52 1.38
N PRO A 140 19.58 -18.40 1.75
CA PRO A 140 18.90 -17.14 1.98
C PRO A 140 18.09 -16.67 0.75
N PRO A 141 16.98 -15.94 0.93
CA PRO A 141 16.18 -15.42 -0.17
C PRO A 141 16.99 -14.54 -1.13
N THR A 142 16.79 -14.72 -2.42
CA THR A 142 17.39 -13.85 -3.44
C THR A 142 16.77 -12.47 -3.39
N LEU A 143 17.58 -11.42 -3.42
CA LEU A 143 17.11 -10.04 -3.50
C LEU A 143 16.94 -9.58 -4.96
N ALA A 144 15.94 -8.76 -5.20
CA ALA A 144 15.67 -8.06 -6.45
C ALA A 144 15.59 -6.55 -6.20
N LYS A 145 15.91 -5.74 -7.20
CA LYS A 145 15.69 -4.29 -7.19
C LYS A 145 14.24 -3.98 -7.53
N ALA A 146 13.67 -2.96 -6.91
CA ALA A 146 12.38 -2.39 -7.26
C ALA A 146 12.53 -1.18 -8.21
N ALA A 147 13.54 -0.34 -7.98
CA ALA A 147 13.89 0.77 -8.87
C ALA A 147 15.00 0.36 -9.84
N TYR A 148 14.72 0.49 -11.12
CA TYR A 148 15.68 0.25 -12.21
C TYR A 148 16.04 1.58 -12.89
N PRO A 149 17.23 1.70 -13.53
CA PRO A 149 17.63 2.89 -14.27
C PRO A 149 16.56 3.32 -15.30
N GLY A 150 16.12 4.58 -15.18
CA GLY A 150 15.07 5.16 -16.02
C GLY A 150 13.65 4.80 -15.66
N SER A 151 13.43 4.07 -14.54
CA SER A 151 12.09 3.76 -14.06
C SER A 151 11.47 4.95 -13.29
N GLU A 152 10.14 5.02 -13.28
CA GLU A 152 9.39 5.99 -12.47
C GLU A 152 9.71 5.85 -10.96
N THR A 153 9.96 4.63 -10.49
CA THR A 153 10.39 4.37 -9.11
C THR A 153 11.76 4.98 -8.81
N GLU A 154 12.69 4.96 -9.76
CA GLU A 154 13.99 5.61 -9.61
C GLU A 154 13.85 7.13 -9.57
N GLU A 155 13.02 7.72 -10.45
CA GLU A 155 12.70 9.15 -10.44
C GLU A 155 12.14 9.58 -9.08
N TRP A 156 11.19 8.82 -8.57
CA TRP A 156 10.61 9.04 -7.24
C TRP A 156 11.68 8.94 -6.14
N ALA A 157 12.46 7.87 -6.11
CA ALA A 157 13.49 7.66 -5.09
C ALA A 157 14.52 8.80 -5.09
N ASN A 158 14.95 9.26 -6.25
CA ASN A 158 15.90 10.38 -6.37
C ASN A 158 15.30 11.74 -5.93
N THR A 159 13.97 11.88 -5.96
CA THR A 159 13.28 13.13 -5.64
C THR A 159 12.83 13.19 -4.18
N VAL A 160 12.38 12.08 -3.63
CA VAL A 160 11.70 12.00 -2.33
C VAL A 160 12.60 11.43 -1.23
N ASP A 161 13.48 10.48 -1.57
CA ASP A 161 14.37 9.80 -0.63
C ASP A 161 15.70 10.56 -0.48
N THR A 162 15.60 11.80 0.01
CA THR A 162 16.77 12.68 0.21
C THR A 162 17.80 12.09 1.17
N ASP A 163 17.35 11.31 2.14
CA ASP A 163 18.20 10.71 3.17
C ASP A 163 18.74 9.33 2.77
N ARG A 164 18.36 8.87 1.56
CA ARG A 164 18.76 7.57 1.00
C ARG A 164 18.46 6.38 1.91
N ILE A 165 17.32 6.42 2.56
CA ILE A 165 16.83 5.35 3.44
C ILE A 165 16.05 4.27 2.68
N TYR A 166 15.69 4.51 1.42
CA TYR A 166 15.03 3.52 0.57
C TYR A 166 16.02 2.41 0.19
N PRO A 167 15.77 1.16 0.64
CA PRO A 167 16.73 0.07 0.47
C PRO A 167 16.90 -0.37 -0.98
N ASN A 168 16.00 0.01 -1.89
CA ASN A 168 15.90 -0.45 -3.29
C ASN A 168 16.13 -1.96 -3.42
N ALA A 169 15.61 -2.73 -2.49
CA ALA A 169 15.73 -4.18 -2.46
C ALA A 169 14.49 -4.82 -1.87
N THR A 170 14.10 -5.95 -2.43
CA THR A 170 13.06 -6.83 -1.90
C THR A 170 13.41 -8.27 -2.19
N THR A 171 12.90 -9.23 -1.44
CA THR A 171 13.10 -10.64 -1.77
C THR A 171 12.31 -11.01 -3.03
N LEU A 172 12.81 -11.95 -3.83
CA LEU A 172 12.04 -12.52 -4.96
C LEU A 172 10.73 -13.14 -4.46
N ARG A 173 10.72 -13.69 -3.26
CA ARG A 173 9.51 -14.21 -2.61
C ARG A 173 8.44 -13.13 -2.42
N SER A 174 8.83 -11.88 -2.15
CA SER A 174 7.86 -10.78 -2.07
C SER A 174 7.06 -10.60 -3.36
N LEU A 175 7.75 -10.70 -4.52
CA LEU A 175 7.11 -10.60 -5.83
C LEU A 175 6.22 -11.81 -6.14
N GLU A 176 6.65 -13.00 -5.71
CA GLU A 176 5.85 -14.22 -5.78
C GLU A 176 4.56 -14.12 -4.97
N LEU A 177 4.67 -13.67 -3.71
CA LEU A 177 3.54 -13.50 -2.79
C LEU A 177 2.59 -12.38 -3.25
N MET A 178 3.13 -11.25 -3.73
CA MET A 178 2.36 -10.16 -4.28
C MET A 178 1.49 -10.63 -5.45
N ARG A 179 2.04 -11.45 -6.36
CA ARG A 179 1.35 -11.97 -7.54
C ARG A 179 0.08 -12.75 -7.21
N THR A 180 0.00 -13.36 -6.04
CA THR A 180 -1.16 -14.12 -5.57
C THR A 180 -2.11 -13.32 -4.69
N TYR A 181 -1.83 -12.04 -4.47
CA TYR A 181 -2.60 -11.18 -3.59
C TYR A 181 -3.62 -10.35 -4.38
N GLU A 182 -4.91 -10.59 -4.14
CA GLU A 182 -6.03 -10.05 -4.90
C GLU A 182 -7.00 -9.23 -4.01
N PRO A 183 -6.65 -8.01 -3.59
CA PRO A 183 -7.52 -7.15 -2.79
C PRO A 183 -8.89 -6.88 -3.41
N VAL A 184 -8.98 -6.90 -4.75
CA VAL A 184 -10.26 -6.74 -5.46
C VAL A 184 -11.32 -7.76 -5.04
N SER A 185 -10.90 -8.95 -4.57
CA SER A 185 -11.81 -9.99 -4.07
C SER A 185 -12.51 -9.62 -2.76
N PHE A 186 -12.04 -8.58 -2.07
CA PHE A 186 -12.56 -8.10 -0.79
C PHE A 186 -13.37 -6.81 -0.91
N ILE A 187 -13.20 -6.05 -1.99
CA ILE A 187 -13.66 -4.66 -2.11
C ILE A 187 -15.18 -4.51 -1.93
N SER A 188 -15.99 -5.46 -2.41
CA SER A 188 -17.45 -5.44 -2.24
C SER A 188 -17.90 -5.62 -0.79
N ARG A 189 -17.03 -6.17 0.07
CA ARG A 189 -17.29 -6.40 1.50
C ARG A 189 -16.89 -5.23 2.38
N ILE A 190 -16.35 -4.15 1.84
CA ILE A 190 -16.03 -2.92 2.58
C ILE A 190 -17.33 -2.31 3.12
N ALA A 191 -18.35 -2.21 2.27
CA ALA A 191 -19.64 -1.66 2.67
C ALA A 191 -20.20 -2.33 3.94
N PRO A 192 -20.86 -1.57 4.83
CA PRO A 192 -21.20 -0.15 4.72
C PRO A 192 -20.10 0.83 5.22
N THR A 193 -18.84 0.39 5.38
CA THR A 193 -17.75 1.27 5.76
C THR A 193 -17.46 2.26 4.63
N PRO A 194 -17.43 3.59 4.88
CA PRO A 194 -17.12 4.60 3.88
C PRO A 194 -15.75 4.38 3.24
N PHE A 195 -15.72 4.36 1.90
CA PHE A 195 -14.56 4.04 1.09
C PHE A 195 -14.22 5.14 0.09
N LEU A 196 -13.05 5.76 0.24
CA LEU A 196 -12.47 6.64 -0.76
C LEU A 196 -11.35 5.91 -1.51
N MET A 197 -11.41 5.94 -2.84
CA MET A 197 -10.29 5.58 -3.70
C MET A 197 -9.76 6.83 -4.40
N ILE A 198 -8.46 7.08 -4.28
CA ILE A 198 -7.75 8.13 -5.02
C ILE A 198 -6.91 7.43 -6.08
N VAL A 199 -7.09 7.80 -7.34
CA VAL A 199 -6.35 7.22 -8.47
C VAL A 199 -5.56 8.31 -9.19
N ALA A 200 -4.47 7.92 -9.86
CA ALA A 200 -3.78 8.75 -10.84
C ALA A 200 -4.19 8.27 -12.25
N ASP A 201 -4.63 9.17 -13.11
CA ASP A 201 -5.27 8.83 -14.38
C ASP A 201 -4.33 8.21 -15.43
N ARG A 202 -3.01 8.27 -15.20
CA ARG A 202 -1.96 7.67 -16.01
C ARG A 202 -1.09 6.70 -15.23
N ASP A 203 -1.66 6.07 -14.19
CA ASP A 203 -0.95 5.09 -13.37
C ASP A 203 -0.72 3.79 -14.14
N THR A 204 0.55 3.46 -14.34
CA THR A 204 1.01 2.21 -14.96
C THR A 204 1.68 1.26 -13.97
N GLN A 205 1.97 1.73 -12.75
CA GLN A 205 2.56 0.90 -11.69
C GLN A 205 1.50 0.02 -11.02
N THR A 206 0.36 0.60 -10.69
CA THR A 206 -0.87 -0.10 -10.33
C THR A 206 -1.92 0.30 -11.37
N PRO A 207 -2.07 -0.44 -12.48
CA PRO A 207 -2.81 0.03 -13.65
C PRO A 207 -4.18 0.62 -13.31
N VAL A 208 -4.42 1.86 -13.74
CA VAL A 208 -5.63 2.64 -13.37
C VAL A 208 -6.91 1.94 -13.83
N GLU A 209 -6.90 1.26 -14.97
CA GLU A 209 -8.04 0.50 -15.48
C GLU A 209 -8.48 -0.59 -14.48
N GLY A 210 -7.51 -1.28 -13.87
CA GLY A 210 -7.75 -2.27 -12.82
C GLY A 210 -8.34 -1.63 -11.56
N GLN A 211 -7.84 -0.47 -11.15
CA GLN A 211 -8.36 0.29 -10.01
C GLN A 211 -9.82 0.73 -10.24
N LEU A 212 -10.12 1.28 -11.41
CA LEU A 212 -11.48 1.71 -11.78
C LEU A 212 -12.45 0.52 -11.84
N ALA A 213 -12.03 -0.59 -12.44
CA ALA A 213 -12.83 -1.83 -12.48
C ALA A 213 -13.06 -2.41 -11.07
N ALA A 214 -12.09 -2.30 -10.17
CA ALA A 214 -12.24 -2.69 -8.78
C ALA A 214 -13.19 -1.75 -8.03
N PHE A 215 -13.05 -0.43 -8.19
CA PHE A 215 -13.93 0.57 -7.57
C PHE A 215 -15.39 0.38 -7.97
N ALA A 216 -15.66 0.00 -9.23
CA ALA A 216 -17.03 -0.27 -9.69
C ALA A 216 -17.72 -1.39 -8.87
N LYS A 217 -16.95 -2.34 -8.31
CA LYS A 217 -17.45 -3.45 -7.47
C LYS A 217 -17.66 -3.09 -6.01
N ALA A 218 -17.15 -1.93 -5.56
CA ALA A 218 -17.35 -1.48 -4.19
C ALA A 218 -18.81 -1.07 -3.95
N GLY A 219 -19.32 -1.36 -2.75
CA GLY A 219 -20.65 -0.86 -2.30
C GLY A 219 -20.57 0.53 -1.70
N GLU A 220 -21.75 1.13 -1.49
CA GLU A 220 -21.88 2.47 -0.87
C GLU A 220 -21.71 2.42 0.67
N PRO A 221 -21.29 3.55 1.30
CA PRO A 221 -20.90 4.82 0.68
C PRO A 221 -19.47 4.77 0.11
N LYS A 222 -19.29 5.25 -1.11
CA LYS A 222 -17.98 5.30 -1.78
C LYS A 222 -17.78 6.58 -2.57
N ARG A 223 -16.51 6.97 -2.74
CA ARG A 223 -16.12 8.12 -3.57
C ARG A 223 -14.84 7.80 -4.34
N LEU A 224 -14.78 8.22 -5.59
CA LEU A 224 -13.59 8.19 -6.42
C LEU A 224 -13.06 9.61 -6.63
N VAL A 225 -11.76 9.79 -6.43
CA VAL A 225 -11.04 11.00 -6.82
C VAL A 225 -9.98 10.63 -7.83
N SER A 226 -10.03 11.21 -9.02
CA SER A 226 -9.05 11.03 -10.08
C SER A 226 -8.14 12.26 -10.16
N LEU A 227 -6.83 12.04 -10.03
CA LEU A 227 -5.81 13.07 -10.13
C LEU A 227 -5.07 12.95 -11.47
N PRO A 228 -4.73 14.06 -12.14
CA PRO A 228 -4.07 14.03 -13.45
C PRO A 228 -2.58 13.75 -13.29
N GLY A 229 -2.16 12.48 -13.30
CA GLY A 229 -0.76 12.14 -13.04
C GLY A 229 -0.42 10.66 -13.18
N ARG A 230 0.85 10.35 -12.93
CA ARG A 230 1.39 9.00 -12.86
C ARG A 230 1.34 8.48 -11.41
N HIS A 231 1.80 7.25 -11.18
CA HIS A 231 1.71 6.55 -9.88
C HIS A 231 2.21 7.36 -8.68
N TYR A 232 3.34 8.04 -8.82
CA TYR A 232 3.98 8.76 -7.71
C TYR A 232 3.56 10.24 -7.62
N ASP A 233 2.87 10.80 -8.60
CA ASP A 233 2.46 12.20 -8.60
C ASP A 233 1.54 12.56 -7.41
N PRO A 234 0.60 11.69 -6.94
CA PRO A 234 -0.16 11.92 -5.71
C PRO A 234 0.70 12.08 -4.46
N ASP A 235 1.94 11.57 -4.47
CA ASP A 235 2.89 11.68 -3.36
C ASP A 235 3.91 12.80 -3.57
N MET A 236 3.93 13.40 -4.73
CA MET A 236 4.88 14.44 -5.16
C MET A 236 4.14 15.75 -5.44
N SER A 237 3.97 16.07 -6.71
CA SER A 237 3.40 17.33 -7.19
C SER A 237 1.91 17.51 -6.85
N LEU A 238 1.15 16.41 -6.76
CA LEU A 238 -0.29 16.40 -6.46
C LEU A 238 -0.59 16.05 -4.99
N ARG A 239 0.42 15.96 -4.14
CA ARG A 239 0.23 15.63 -2.72
C ARG A 239 -0.74 16.55 -1.97
N PRO A 240 -0.75 17.88 -2.19
CA PRO A 240 -1.75 18.74 -1.54
C PRO A 240 -3.18 18.35 -1.88
N GLN A 241 -3.46 18.00 -3.14
CA GLN A 241 -4.80 17.60 -3.59
C GLN A 241 -5.18 16.23 -3.01
N SER A 242 -4.23 15.30 -2.97
CA SER A 242 -4.42 13.97 -2.39
C SER A 242 -4.71 14.04 -0.88
N ILE A 243 -3.95 14.85 -0.13
CA ILE A 243 -4.17 15.09 1.29
C ILE A 243 -5.54 15.75 1.52
N ALA A 244 -5.90 16.78 0.74
CA ALA A 244 -7.18 17.47 0.88
C ALA A 244 -8.36 16.50 0.69
N ALA A 245 -8.32 15.66 -0.34
CA ALA A 245 -9.36 14.65 -0.60
C ALA A 245 -9.50 13.63 0.55
N ALA A 246 -8.37 13.17 1.08
CA ALA A 246 -8.36 12.23 2.19
C ALA A 246 -8.87 12.87 3.49
N LEU A 247 -8.46 14.11 3.79
CA LEU A 247 -8.92 14.86 4.97
C LEU A 247 -10.43 15.10 4.93
N GLU A 248 -10.94 15.65 3.81
CA GLU A 248 -12.38 15.87 3.63
C GLU A 248 -13.17 14.59 3.91
N TRP A 249 -12.68 13.43 3.43
CA TRP A 249 -13.33 12.15 3.63
C TRP A 249 -13.29 11.69 5.10
N PHE A 250 -12.15 11.86 5.77
CA PHE A 250 -12.03 11.52 7.19
C PHE A 250 -12.85 12.46 8.08
N GLU A 251 -12.86 13.76 7.81
CA GLU A 251 -13.69 14.72 8.54
C GLU A 251 -15.17 14.40 8.41
N GLN A 252 -15.62 14.05 7.21
CA GLN A 252 -17.03 13.69 6.95
C GLN A 252 -17.45 12.42 7.69
N HIS A 253 -16.56 11.43 7.87
CA HIS A 253 -16.94 10.09 8.33
C HIS A 253 -16.36 9.70 9.70
N LEU A 254 -15.41 10.46 10.24
CA LEU A 254 -14.84 10.24 11.57
C LEU A 254 -15.10 11.40 12.54
N ALA A 255 -15.79 12.44 12.11
CA ALA A 255 -16.13 13.60 12.96
C ALA A 255 -17.16 13.26 14.07
#